data_e20d2bf14ee505c0cb30739c730366de
#
_entry.id   e20d2bf14ee505c0cb30739c730366de
#
_cell.length_a   1.000
_cell.length_b   1.000
_cell.length_c   1.000
_cell.angle_alpha   90.00
_cell.angle_beta   90.00
_cell.angle_gamma   90.00
#
_symmetry.space_group_name_H-M   'P 1'
#
loop_
_entity.id
_entity.type
_entity.pdbx_description
1 polymer ?
#
loop_
_entity_poly.entity_id
_entity_poly.type
_entity_poly.pdbx_seq_one_letter_code
_entity_poly.pdbx_strand_id
1 'polypeptide(L)'
;MGNGDGNFYIKPNGVFYGTGNAWRLRTTPSFYSGVRDRPQFGTQSGPMLLVDGKLPTEISENGPSRAIRSGVGIAGDGKAHFVVSQKPLSFGQLARYFRDEANAKNALFLASNRSVLWDPATERLDNGSVGPIIVVTKREAPGQ
;
A
#
# COMPACT_ATOMS: atom_id res chain seq x y z
N MET A 1 19.43 1.63 2.26
CA MET A 1 18.84 1.08 1.02
C MET A 1 19.29 1.92 -0.15
N GLY A 2 19.83 1.30 -1.20
CA GLY A 2 20.38 2.00 -2.35
C GLY A 2 19.35 2.36 -3.40
N ASN A 3 19.73 3.16 -4.38
CA ASN A 3 18.96 3.34 -5.60
C ASN A 3 19.09 2.07 -6.45
N GLY A 4 17.96 1.60 -7.01
CA GLY A 4 17.91 0.43 -7.88
C GLY A 4 16.75 0.56 -8.86
N ASP A 5 16.59 -0.44 -9.71
CA ASP A 5 15.50 -0.52 -10.69
C ASP A 5 14.26 -1.22 -10.10
N GLY A 6 13.08 -0.79 -10.52
CA GLY A 6 11.81 -1.39 -10.13
C GLY A 6 10.94 -0.51 -9.24
N ASN A 7 9.72 -0.97 -8.97
CA ASN A 7 8.69 -0.22 -8.22
C ASN A 7 9.15 0.19 -6.82
N PHE A 8 10.01 -0.61 -6.21
CA PHE A 8 10.56 -0.37 -4.88
C PHE A 8 11.26 1.00 -4.76
N TYR A 9 11.85 1.48 -5.84
CA TYR A 9 12.63 2.70 -5.89
C TYR A 9 11.93 3.90 -6.53
N ILE A 10 10.72 3.72 -7.07
CA ILE A 10 9.95 4.83 -7.67
C ILE A 10 9.61 5.84 -6.58
N LYS A 11 10.07 7.07 -6.77
CA LYS A 11 9.82 8.18 -5.83
C LYS A 11 8.51 8.90 -6.14
N PRO A 12 7.87 9.47 -5.10
CA PRO A 12 8.20 9.31 -3.68
C PRO A 12 7.87 7.90 -3.20
N ASN A 13 8.83 7.18 -2.67
CA ASN A 13 8.58 5.87 -2.10
C ASN A 13 8.21 5.93 -0.62
N GLY A 14 7.63 4.85 -0.12
CA GLY A 14 7.13 4.78 1.25
C GLY A 14 7.30 3.42 1.89
N VAL A 15 7.11 3.38 3.19
CA VAL A 15 7.14 2.18 4.01
C VAL A 15 5.78 2.00 4.68
N PHE A 16 5.16 0.85 4.43
CA PHE A 16 4.04 0.34 5.21
C PHE A 16 4.59 -0.56 6.31
N TYR A 17 4.21 -0.32 7.56
CA TYR A 17 4.75 -1.05 8.70
C TYR A 17 3.77 -1.12 9.87
N GLY A 18 4.01 -2.07 10.76
CA GLY A 18 3.27 -2.24 12.00
C GLY A 18 4.12 -2.02 13.24
N THR A 19 3.57 -1.31 14.22
CA THR A 19 4.16 -1.12 15.55
C THR A 19 3.09 -1.40 16.60
N GLY A 20 3.33 -2.36 17.50
CA GLY A 20 2.35 -2.71 18.53
C GLY A 20 0.99 -3.09 17.91
N ASN A 21 -0.02 -2.25 18.11
CA ASN A 21 -1.37 -2.46 17.58
C ASN A 21 -1.75 -1.46 16.47
N ALA A 22 -0.79 -0.77 15.88
CA ALA A 22 -1.05 0.28 14.89
C ALA A 22 -0.37 -0.04 13.54
N TRP A 23 -1.13 0.17 12.47
CA TRP A 23 -0.64 0.21 11.10
C TRP A 23 -0.19 1.63 10.77
N ARG A 24 0.93 1.75 10.09
CA ARG A 24 1.47 3.06 9.71
C ARG A 24 2.01 3.03 8.29
N LEU A 25 1.96 4.20 7.66
CA LEU A 25 2.50 4.42 6.32
C LEU A 25 3.16 5.79 6.29
N ARG A 26 4.43 5.83 5.91
CA ARG A 26 5.23 7.05 5.81
C ARG A 26 6.05 7.05 4.54
N THR A 27 6.41 8.24 4.07
CA THR A 27 7.48 8.33 3.05
C THR A 27 8.77 7.74 3.61
N THR A 28 9.60 7.18 2.75
CA THR A 28 10.85 6.54 3.20
C THR A 28 11.76 7.49 3.99
N PRO A 29 11.97 8.76 3.59
CA PRO A 29 12.74 9.70 4.41
C PRO A 29 12.12 9.92 5.80
N SER A 30 10.79 10.09 5.87
CA SER A 30 10.09 10.27 7.14
C SER A 30 10.15 9.03 8.04
N PHE A 31 10.16 7.84 7.45
CA PHE A 31 10.35 6.59 8.18
C PHE A 31 11.72 6.55 8.87
N TYR A 32 12.80 6.83 8.13
CA TYR A 32 14.15 6.78 8.70
C TYR A 32 14.44 7.88 9.71
N SER A 33 13.87 9.08 9.54
CA SER A 33 14.12 10.22 10.43
C SER A 33 13.26 10.22 11.70
N GLY A 34 12.10 9.53 11.68
CA GLY A 34 11.07 9.74 12.70
C GLY A 34 10.50 8.49 13.36
N VAL A 35 10.98 7.29 13.02
CA VAL A 35 10.48 6.06 13.67
C VAL A 35 11.23 5.83 14.96
N ARG A 36 10.56 6.10 16.08
CA ARG A 36 11.08 5.82 17.44
C ARG A 36 10.75 4.40 17.90
N ASP A 37 9.57 3.89 17.50
CA ASP A 37 9.12 2.55 17.85
C ASP A 37 9.71 1.53 16.89
N ARG A 38 10.20 0.41 17.41
CA ARG A 38 10.73 -0.67 16.58
C ARG A 38 9.59 -1.32 15.78
N PRO A 39 9.58 -1.27 14.45
CA PRO A 39 8.59 -1.96 13.65
C PRO A 39 8.68 -3.48 13.84
N GLN A 40 7.54 -4.15 13.95
CA GLN A 40 7.45 -5.60 13.99
C GLN A 40 7.59 -6.21 12.59
N PHE A 41 7.14 -5.48 11.59
CA PHE A 41 7.33 -5.79 10.17
C PHE A 41 7.26 -4.49 9.37
N GLY A 42 7.74 -4.53 8.15
CA GLY A 42 7.61 -3.41 7.21
C GLY A 42 7.91 -3.84 5.79
N THR A 43 7.27 -3.19 4.85
CA THR A 43 7.57 -3.32 3.42
C THR A 43 7.71 -1.94 2.80
N GLN A 44 8.71 -1.79 1.94
CA GLN A 44 8.91 -0.57 1.17
C GLN A 44 8.42 -0.79 -0.25
N SER A 45 7.78 0.22 -0.81
CA SER A 45 7.35 0.25 -2.21
C SER A 45 7.26 1.69 -2.72
N GLY A 46 6.86 1.86 -3.99
CA GLY A 46 6.65 3.18 -4.60
C GLY A 46 5.89 3.09 -5.92
N PRO A 47 5.23 4.18 -6.29
CA PRO A 47 5.23 5.45 -5.56
C PRO A 47 4.25 5.49 -4.38
N MET A 48 4.43 6.46 -3.48
CA MET A 48 3.33 6.91 -2.62
C MET A 48 2.22 7.46 -3.51
N LEU A 49 1.00 7.01 -3.26
CA LEU A 49 -0.20 7.47 -3.99
C LEU A 49 -0.82 8.70 -3.33
N LEU A 50 -0.74 8.76 -2.01
CA LEU A 50 -1.16 9.89 -1.19
C LEU A 50 -0.13 10.14 -0.09
N VAL A 51 0.14 11.42 0.16
CA VAL A 51 0.91 11.91 1.30
C VAL A 51 0.08 13.02 1.95
N ASP A 52 -0.32 12.81 3.20
CA ASP A 52 -1.17 13.73 3.97
C ASP A 52 -2.44 14.18 3.22
N GLY A 53 -3.08 13.23 2.54
CA GLY A 53 -4.32 13.42 1.79
C GLY A 53 -4.15 14.04 0.39
N LYS A 54 -2.92 14.31 -0.04
CA LYS A 54 -2.62 14.94 -1.34
C LYS A 54 -1.91 13.96 -2.26
N LEU A 55 -2.21 14.07 -3.57
CA LEU A 55 -1.43 13.37 -4.58
C LEU A 55 -0.03 14.00 -4.65
N PRO A 56 1.04 13.19 -4.65
CA PRO A 56 2.37 13.67 -5.01
C PRO A 56 2.40 14.32 -6.39
N THR A 57 3.23 15.34 -6.57
CA THR A 57 3.34 16.08 -7.83
C THR A 57 3.77 15.23 -9.01
N GLU A 58 4.44 14.11 -8.75
CA GLU A 58 4.89 13.13 -9.73
C GLU A 58 3.74 12.26 -10.26
N ILE A 59 2.58 12.30 -9.61
CA ILE A 59 1.40 11.51 -10.00
C ILE A 59 0.38 12.41 -10.69
N SER A 60 0.21 12.18 -11.99
CA SER A 60 -0.88 12.80 -12.76
C SER A 60 -2.22 12.18 -12.36
N GLU A 61 -3.24 13.03 -12.10
CA GLU A 61 -4.59 12.57 -11.76
C GLU A 61 -5.20 11.60 -12.79
N ASN A 62 -4.91 11.83 -14.06
CA ASN A 62 -5.42 11.04 -15.19
C ASN A 62 -4.30 10.57 -16.12
N GLY A 63 -3.18 10.16 -15.54
CA GLY A 63 -2.04 9.66 -16.30
C GLY A 63 -2.41 8.54 -17.28
N PRO A 64 -1.69 8.43 -18.41
CA PRO A 64 -2.01 7.47 -19.47
C PRO A 64 -1.64 6.03 -19.11
N SER A 65 -0.69 5.83 -18.18
CA SER A 65 -0.25 4.49 -17.78
C SER A 65 -1.35 3.77 -17.02
N ARG A 66 -1.91 2.74 -17.61
CA ARG A 66 -2.99 1.94 -17.02
C ARG A 66 -2.57 0.49 -16.89
N ALA A 67 -2.82 -0.09 -15.71
CA ALA A 67 -2.55 -1.49 -15.39
C ALA A 67 -3.49 -1.95 -14.27
N ILE A 68 -3.61 -3.27 -14.10
CA ILE A 68 -4.14 -3.83 -12.84
C ILE A 68 -3.14 -3.44 -11.75
N ARG A 69 -3.62 -2.84 -10.67
CA ARG A 69 -2.75 -2.29 -9.63
C ARG A 69 -3.22 -2.72 -8.25
N SER A 70 -2.27 -2.88 -7.36
CA SER A 70 -2.54 -3.06 -5.93
C SER A 70 -1.89 -1.95 -5.10
N GLY A 71 -2.48 -1.70 -3.95
CA GLY A 71 -1.98 -0.70 -3.02
C GLY A 71 -2.50 -0.94 -1.61
N VAL A 72 -1.95 -0.19 -0.67
CA VAL A 72 -2.38 -0.13 0.71
C VAL A 72 -2.56 1.32 1.15
N GLY A 73 -3.64 1.60 1.86
CA GLY A 73 -3.90 2.90 2.48
C GLY A 73 -4.26 2.74 3.95
N ILE A 74 -3.98 3.77 4.76
CA ILE A 74 -4.41 3.82 6.16
C ILE A 74 -5.56 4.79 6.26
N ALA A 75 -6.74 4.26 6.59
CA ALA A 75 -7.95 5.05 6.79
C ALA A 75 -7.89 5.87 8.09
N GLY A 76 -8.81 6.83 8.21
CA GLY A 76 -8.88 7.71 9.37
C GLY A 76 -9.15 6.99 10.70
N ASP A 77 -9.76 5.80 10.66
CA ASP A 77 -9.98 4.92 11.81
C ASP A 77 -8.77 4.03 12.17
N GLY A 78 -7.65 4.21 11.45
CA GLY A 78 -6.41 3.46 11.66
C GLY A 78 -6.37 2.08 10.98
N LYS A 79 -7.40 1.68 10.25
CA LYS A 79 -7.40 0.40 9.52
C LYS A 79 -6.56 0.47 8.25
N ALA A 80 -5.89 -0.62 7.95
CA ALA A 80 -5.21 -0.80 6.67
C ALA A 80 -6.18 -1.37 5.63
N HIS A 81 -6.33 -0.67 4.51
CA HIS A 81 -7.12 -1.09 3.36
C HIS A 81 -6.18 -1.58 2.27
N PHE A 82 -6.20 -2.88 1.99
CA PHE A 82 -5.52 -3.48 0.84
C PHE A 82 -6.49 -3.54 -0.33
N VAL A 83 -6.04 -3.08 -1.48
CA VAL A 83 -6.86 -2.97 -2.70
C VAL A 83 -6.14 -3.60 -3.87
N VAL A 84 -6.87 -4.39 -4.65
CA VAL A 84 -6.46 -4.88 -5.97
C VAL A 84 -7.53 -4.46 -6.97
N SER A 85 -7.16 -3.69 -8.00
CA SER A 85 -8.11 -3.25 -9.02
C SER A 85 -8.53 -4.41 -9.93
N GLN A 86 -9.81 -4.46 -10.29
CA GLN A 86 -10.34 -5.45 -11.25
C GLN A 86 -10.13 -5.03 -12.71
N LYS A 87 -9.93 -3.73 -12.94
CA LYS A 87 -9.70 -3.16 -14.27
C LYS A 87 -8.42 -2.34 -14.29
N PRO A 88 -7.78 -2.18 -15.45
CA PRO A 88 -6.63 -1.30 -15.59
C PRO A 88 -6.99 0.14 -15.20
N LEU A 89 -6.20 0.74 -14.32
CA LEU A 89 -6.35 2.11 -13.86
C LEU A 89 -5.00 2.82 -13.72
N SER A 90 -5.04 4.16 -13.71
CA SER A 90 -3.84 4.97 -13.48
C SER A 90 -3.49 5.07 -11.99
N PHE A 91 -2.29 5.55 -11.68
CA PHE A 91 -1.91 5.86 -10.30
C PHE A 91 -2.85 6.90 -9.67
N GLY A 92 -3.21 7.96 -10.43
CA GLY A 92 -4.12 8.99 -9.94
C GLY A 92 -5.52 8.47 -9.66
N GLN A 93 -6.04 7.52 -10.46
CA GLN A 93 -7.33 6.88 -10.17
C GLN A 93 -7.26 6.03 -8.90
N LEU A 94 -6.18 5.27 -8.69
CA LEU A 94 -6.01 4.50 -7.47
C LEU A 94 -5.84 5.42 -6.25
N ALA A 95 -5.12 6.52 -6.39
CA ALA A 95 -4.95 7.52 -5.35
C ALA A 95 -6.29 8.14 -4.93
N ARG A 96 -7.13 8.52 -5.89
CA ARG A 96 -8.47 9.06 -5.60
C ARG A 96 -9.36 8.05 -4.89
N TYR A 97 -9.32 6.78 -5.29
CA TYR A 97 -10.05 5.74 -4.57
C TYR A 97 -9.65 5.70 -3.08
N PHE A 98 -8.35 5.71 -2.78
CA PHE A 98 -7.90 5.73 -1.39
C PHE A 98 -8.32 6.99 -0.65
N ARG A 99 -8.28 8.15 -1.28
CA ARG A 99 -8.67 9.42 -0.68
C ARG A 99 -10.17 9.50 -0.45
N ASP A 100 -10.96 9.24 -1.48
CA ASP A 100 -12.37 9.60 -1.54
C ASP A 100 -13.27 8.46 -0.99
N GLU A 101 -12.90 7.19 -1.22
CA GLU A 101 -13.69 6.03 -0.80
C GLU A 101 -13.15 5.38 0.48
N ALA A 102 -11.83 5.21 0.58
CA ALA A 102 -11.21 4.60 1.76
C ALA A 102 -10.87 5.64 2.86
N ASN A 103 -11.10 6.93 2.62
CA ASN A 103 -10.79 8.02 3.56
C ASN A 103 -9.36 7.94 4.11
N ALA A 104 -8.41 7.59 3.25
CA ALA A 104 -7.01 7.43 3.60
C ALA A 104 -6.24 8.73 3.41
N LYS A 105 -5.41 9.10 4.39
CA LYS A 105 -4.48 10.23 4.27
C LYS A 105 -3.17 9.82 3.60
N ASN A 106 -2.74 8.59 3.80
CA ASN A 106 -1.53 8.04 3.19
C ASN A 106 -1.87 6.74 2.48
N ALA A 107 -1.35 6.59 1.26
CA ALA A 107 -1.52 5.38 0.47
C ALA A 107 -0.26 5.09 -0.34
N LEU A 108 0.03 3.81 -0.52
CA LEU A 108 1.22 3.29 -1.16
C LEU A 108 0.84 2.29 -2.24
N PHE A 109 1.42 2.45 -3.42
CA PHE A 109 1.35 1.44 -4.47
C PHE A 109 2.22 0.24 -4.10
N LEU A 110 1.72 -0.97 -4.34
CA LEU A 110 2.42 -2.22 -4.04
C LEU A 110 2.92 -2.93 -5.29
N ALA A 111 2.02 -3.20 -6.25
CA ALA A 111 2.38 -3.91 -7.46
C ALA A 111 1.43 -3.62 -8.63
N SER A 112 1.87 -3.95 -9.87
CA SER A 112 1.03 -3.93 -11.07
C SER A 112 1.15 -5.23 -11.84
N ASN A 113 0.13 -5.56 -12.66
CA ASN A 113 0.03 -6.69 -13.60
C ASN A 113 0.24 -8.10 -13.01
N ARG A 114 0.77 -8.21 -11.79
CA ARG A 114 0.95 -9.47 -11.05
C ARG A 114 0.31 -9.40 -9.66
N SER A 115 -0.66 -8.49 -9.50
CA SER A 115 -1.40 -8.36 -8.25
C SER A 115 -2.47 -9.42 -8.20
N VAL A 116 -2.42 -10.27 -7.19
CA VAL A 116 -3.42 -11.30 -6.90
C VAL A 116 -3.93 -11.13 -5.48
N LEU A 117 -5.16 -11.51 -5.24
CA LEU A 117 -5.78 -11.53 -3.93
C LEU A 117 -6.30 -12.93 -3.65
N TRP A 118 -5.97 -13.44 -2.49
CA TRP A 118 -6.63 -14.58 -1.89
C TRP A 118 -7.40 -14.12 -0.65
N ASP A 119 -8.70 -14.27 -0.68
CA ASP A 119 -9.59 -13.88 0.41
C ASP A 119 -10.64 -14.99 0.61
N PRO A 120 -10.46 -15.85 1.62
CA PRO A 120 -11.38 -16.95 1.87
C PRO A 120 -12.77 -16.47 2.34
N ALA A 121 -12.89 -15.26 2.88
CA ALA A 121 -14.18 -14.73 3.32
C ALA A 121 -15.10 -14.36 2.16
N THR A 122 -14.55 -14.01 1.01
CA THR A 122 -15.27 -13.69 -0.23
C THR A 122 -15.11 -14.77 -1.29
N GLU A 123 -14.50 -15.90 -0.96
CA GLU A 123 -14.16 -17.00 -1.88
C GLU A 123 -13.32 -16.55 -3.08
N ARG A 124 -12.63 -15.41 -2.96
CA ARG A 124 -11.78 -14.91 -4.02
C ARG A 124 -10.41 -15.58 -3.97
N LEU A 125 -10.08 -16.29 -5.03
CA LEU A 125 -8.81 -16.94 -5.24
C LEU A 125 -8.28 -16.61 -6.63
N ASP A 126 -7.49 -15.55 -6.72
CA ASP A 126 -6.84 -15.19 -7.97
C ASP A 126 -5.66 -16.14 -8.21
N ASN A 127 -5.49 -16.59 -9.45
CA ASN A 127 -4.36 -17.41 -9.87
C ASN A 127 -3.29 -16.54 -10.51
N GLY A 128 -2.02 -16.78 -10.18
CA GLY A 128 -0.92 -16.07 -10.80
C GLY A 128 0.44 -16.43 -10.20
N SER A 129 1.49 -16.23 -10.99
CA SER A 129 2.86 -16.29 -10.49
C SER A 129 3.20 -14.97 -9.82
N VAL A 130 3.34 -14.99 -8.51
CA VAL A 130 3.58 -13.80 -7.68
C VAL A 130 4.96 -13.86 -7.03
N GLY A 131 5.46 -12.68 -6.63
CA GLY A 131 6.66 -12.54 -5.83
C GLY A 131 6.35 -12.52 -4.33
N PRO A 132 6.87 -11.52 -3.58
CA PRO A 132 6.56 -11.38 -2.16
C PRO A 132 5.06 -11.24 -1.90
N ILE A 133 4.58 -11.84 -0.82
CA ILE A 133 3.18 -11.78 -0.40
C ILE A 133 3.04 -11.05 0.94
N ILE A 134 1.91 -10.38 1.13
CA ILE A 134 1.48 -9.85 2.43
C ILE A 134 0.37 -10.75 2.93
N VAL A 135 0.55 -11.32 4.11
CA VAL A 135 -0.44 -12.19 4.76
C VAL A 135 -1.03 -11.45 5.95
N VAL A 136 -2.36 -11.39 6.01
CA VAL A 136 -3.10 -10.84 7.15
C VAL A 136 -3.83 -11.99 7.84
N THR A 137 -3.53 -12.21 9.11
CA THR A 137 -4.18 -13.23 9.93
C THR A 137 -4.91 -12.58 11.10
N LYS A 138 -5.96 -13.25 11.58
CA LYS A 138 -6.55 -12.89 12.87
C LYS A 138 -5.59 -13.27 13.99
N ARG A 139 -5.42 -12.38 14.97
CA ARG A 139 -4.75 -12.76 16.20
C ARG A 139 -5.72 -13.63 17.00
N GLU A 140 -5.34 -14.84 17.33
CA GLU A 140 -6.09 -15.61 18.33
C GLU A 140 -5.98 -14.89 19.68
N ALA A 141 -7.13 -14.73 20.36
CA ALA A 141 -7.11 -14.26 21.73
C ALA A 141 -6.27 -15.25 22.55
N PRO A 142 -5.43 -14.79 23.50
CA PRO A 142 -4.77 -15.69 24.44
C PRO A 142 -5.84 -16.59 25.02
N GLY A 143 -5.67 -17.90 24.93
CA GLY A 143 -6.65 -18.89 25.37
C GLY A 143 -7.12 -18.58 26.79
N GLN A 144 -8.42 -18.59 26.94
CA GLN A 144 -9.06 -18.60 28.26
C GLN A 144 -8.79 -19.95 28.94
#